data_554f141f34a541ed857f4f155fa7ba07
#
_entry.id   554f141f34a541ed857f4f155fa7ba07
#
_cell.length_a   1.000
_cell.length_b   1.000
_cell.length_c   1.000
_cell.angle_alpha   90.00
_cell.angle_beta   90.00
_cell.angle_gamma   90.00
#
_symmetry.space_group_name_H-M   'P 1'
#
loop_
_entity.id
_entity.type
_entity.pdbx_description
1 polymer ?
#
loop_
_entity_poly.entity_id
_entity_poly.type
_entity_poly.pdbx_seq_one_letter_code
_entity_poly.pdbx_strand_id
1 'polypeptide(L)'
;MNKKEKVVLTTGGTGGHIYPALAIAKKLKDKNIDVLFIGTSHRMEKTIVPNEGYRFIGLDIVPLKSVSAVFKILKGTLRSIRILRREKATKVIGFGNYISIPVILAAKFLRIPYYLQEQNSIMGLANKKFYKGSKKVFLAFRNTLNSIPGKYREKFIVTGNPLREEFYHKEKAKEREKLGITEEEKVLFIIGGSLGAKNINEAVLKKWDKIQEMKNLRLFWGTGKDLFEEVISKITDYGSAVVLPYFDNADRKSTRLNS
;
A
#
# COMPACT_ATOMS: atom_id res chain seq x y z
N MET A 1 3.79 -24.13 -28.03
CA MET A 1 3.08 -23.86 -26.76
C MET A 1 3.47 -22.49 -26.24
N ASN A 2 2.56 -21.52 -26.25
CA ASN A 2 2.82 -20.20 -25.66
C ASN A 2 3.10 -20.37 -24.16
N LYS A 3 4.31 -20.02 -23.73
CA LYS A 3 4.74 -20.12 -22.33
C LYS A 3 3.87 -19.18 -21.52
N LYS A 4 2.98 -19.71 -20.68
CA LYS A 4 2.08 -18.90 -19.84
C LYS A 4 2.91 -17.88 -19.05
N GLU A 5 2.61 -16.60 -19.21
CA GLU A 5 3.35 -15.52 -18.54
C GLU A 5 3.09 -15.59 -17.03
N LYS A 6 4.14 -15.53 -16.23
CA LYS A 6 4.06 -15.48 -14.77
C LYS A 6 4.80 -14.27 -14.24
N VAL A 7 4.09 -13.40 -13.53
CA VAL A 7 4.63 -12.19 -12.91
C VAL A 7 4.74 -12.40 -11.40
N VAL A 8 5.91 -12.13 -10.86
CA VAL A 8 6.14 -12.12 -9.41
C VAL A 8 6.07 -10.69 -8.90
N LEU A 9 5.19 -10.44 -7.93
CA LEU A 9 5.06 -9.16 -7.24
C LEU A 9 5.73 -9.26 -5.87
N THR A 10 6.65 -8.36 -5.56
CA THR A 10 7.29 -8.32 -4.25
C THR A 10 6.95 -7.05 -3.51
N THR A 11 6.23 -7.21 -2.41
CA THR A 11 5.63 -6.13 -1.62
C THR A 11 5.49 -6.53 -0.16
N GLY A 12 5.21 -5.57 0.70
CA GLY A 12 4.84 -5.80 2.09
C GLY A 12 5.20 -4.66 3.03
N GLY A 13 5.05 -4.93 4.31
CA GLY A 13 5.36 -4.02 5.40
C GLY A 13 4.21 -3.10 5.80
N THR A 14 3.58 -2.43 4.85
CA THR A 14 2.43 -1.52 5.09
C THR A 14 1.41 -1.60 3.96
N GLY A 15 0.17 -1.19 4.24
CA GLY A 15 -0.89 -1.12 3.23
C GLY A 15 -0.52 -0.27 2.00
N GLY A 16 0.27 0.80 2.20
CA GLY A 16 0.73 1.66 1.11
C GLY A 16 1.55 0.96 0.02
N HIS A 17 2.17 -0.17 0.33
CA HIS A 17 2.88 -1.01 -0.65
C HIS A 17 2.03 -2.20 -1.11
N ILE A 18 1.19 -2.75 -0.23
CA ILE A 18 0.42 -3.97 -0.49
C ILE A 18 -0.75 -3.69 -1.43
N TYR A 19 -1.56 -2.66 -1.17
CA TYR A 19 -2.75 -2.37 -1.97
C TYR A 19 -2.45 -1.97 -3.42
N PRO A 20 -1.43 -1.14 -3.73
CA PRO A 20 -1.00 -0.93 -5.12
C PRO A 20 -0.58 -2.21 -5.83
N ALA A 21 0.08 -3.13 -5.11
CA ALA A 21 0.46 -4.43 -5.69
C ALA A 21 -0.76 -5.30 -5.98
N LEU A 22 -1.76 -5.32 -5.10
CA LEU A 22 -3.02 -6.03 -5.30
C LEU A 22 -3.82 -5.45 -6.49
N ALA A 23 -3.84 -4.12 -6.63
CA ALA A 23 -4.49 -3.47 -7.78
C ALA A 23 -3.87 -3.89 -9.11
N ILE A 24 -2.52 -3.96 -9.18
CA ILE A 24 -1.81 -4.46 -10.36
C ILE A 24 -2.06 -5.95 -10.55
N ALA A 25 -2.05 -6.75 -9.49
CA ALA A 25 -2.29 -8.19 -9.54
C ALA A 25 -3.66 -8.51 -10.17
N LYS A 26 -4.70 -7.75 -9.78
CA LYS A 26 -6.03 -7.90 -10.38
C LYS A 26 -6.00 -7.66 -11.89
N LYS A 27 -5.41 -6.56 -12.35
CA LYS A 27 -5.30 -6.25 -13.77
C LYS A 27 -4.46 -7.27 -14.57
N LEU A 28 -3.46 -7.88 -13.93
CA LEU A 28 -2.70 -8.97 -14.54
C LEU A 28 -3.55 -10.24 -14.64
N LYS A 29 -4.30 -10.58 -13.60
CA LYS A 29 -5.21 -11.73 -13.57
C LYS A 29 -6.32 -11.59 -14.61
N ASP A 30 -6.90 -10.40 -14.78
CA ASP A 30 -7.91 -10.10 -15.81
C ASP A 30 -7.37 -10.32 -17.24
N LYS A 31 -6.04 -10.25 -17.42
CA LYS A 31 -5.32 -10.57 -18.67
C LYS A 31 -4.82 -12.02 -18.75
N ASN A 32 -5.32 -12.92 -17.89
CA ASN A 32 -4.90 -14.32 -17.80
C ASN A 32 -3.40 -14.52 -17.52
N ILE A 33 -2.73 -13.55 -16.86
CA ILE A 33 -1.35 -13.64 -16.42
C ILE A 33 -1.33 -14.24 -15.01
N ASP A 34 -0.50 -15.27 -14.82
CA ASP A 34 -0.34 -15.89 -13.50
C ASP A 34 0.46 -14.98 -12.57
N VAL A 35 -0.02 -14.80 -11.34
CA VAL A 35 0.56 -13.89 -10.34
C VAL A 35 0.97 -14.66 -9.10
N LEU A 36 2.20 -14.42 -8.63
CA LEU A 36 2.72 -14.90 -7.36
C LEU A 36 3.23 -13.72 -6.54
N PHE A 37 2.85 -13.65 -5.28
CA PHE A 37 3.40 -12.67 -4.35
C PHE A 37 4.56 -13.26 -3.53
N ILE A 38 5.58 -12.44 -3.31
CA ILE A 38 6.67 -12.71 -2.36
C ILE A 38 6.79 -11.52 -1.42
N GLY A 39 6.69 -11.78 -0.11
CA GLY A 39 6.78 -10.78 0.96
C GLY A 39 7.48 -11.34 2.19
N THR A 40 7.23 -10.76 3.37
CA THR A 40 7.75 -11.32 4.64
C THR A 40 6.78 -12.35 5.24
N SER A 41 7.34 -13.29 6.03
CA SER A 41 6.55 -14.33 6.70
C SER A 41 5.83 -13.85 7.96
N HIS A 42 6.01 -12.58 8.38
CA HIS A 42 5.57 -12.09 9.69
C HIS A 42 4.86 -10.74 9.68
N ARG A 43 4.66 -10.12 8.51
CA ARG A 43 3.95 -8.85 8.36
C ARG A 43 2.57 -9.05 7.73
N MET A 44 1.80 -7.95 7.64
CA MET A 44 0.39 -7.97 7.22
C MET A 44 0.15 -8.56 5.82
N GLU A 45 1.11 -8.50 4.92
CA GLU A 45 1.01 -9.11 3.59
C GLU A 45 0.80 -10.63 3.64
N LYS A 46 1.31 -11.30 4.68
CA LYS A 46 1.10 -12.75 4.91
C LYS A 46 -0.38 -13.12 5.02
N THR A 47 -1.19 -12.22 5.54
CA THR A 47 -2.64 -12.42 5.73
C THR A 47 -3.43 -11.77 4.61
N ILE A 48 -3.13 -10.51 4.27
CA ILE A 48 -3.90 -9.74 3.29
C ILE A 48 -3.86 -10.39 1.90
N VAL A 49 -2.67 -10.79 1.42
CA VAL A 49 -2.53 -11.29 0.06
C VAL A 49 -3.26 -12.62 -0.18
N PRO A 50 -3.17 -13.63 0.72
CA PRO A 50 -3.98 -14.85 0.59
C PRO A 50 -5.49 -14.60 0.70
N ASN A 51 -5.93 -13.69 1.57
CA ASN A 51 -7.34 -13.33 1.72
C ASN A 51 -7.93 -12.72 0.43
N GLU A 52 -7.09 -12.07 -0.39
CA GLU A 52 -7.45 -11.56 -1.71
C GLU A 52 -7.36 -12.63 -2.83
N GLY A 53 -7.14 -13.90 -2.45
CA GLY A 53 -7.12 -15.05 -3.37
C GLY A 53 -5.86 -15.18 -4.22
N TYR A 54 -4.73 -14.63 -3.76
CA TYR A 54 -3.44 -14.76 -4.46
C TYR A 54 -2.50 -15.72 -3.75
N ARG A 55 -1.69 -16.43 -4.54
CA ARG A 55 -0.59 -17.25 -4.02
C ARG A 55 0.46 -16.35 -3.38
N PHE A 56 0.93 -16.73 -2.19
CA PHE A 56 1.90 -16.00 -1.40
C PHE A 56 3.03 -16.88 -0.90
N ILE A 57 4.26 -16.37 -0.96
CA ILE A 57 5.44 -17.01 -0.33
C ILE A 57 6.11 -16.00 0.59
N GLY A 58 6.18 -16.35 1.88
CA GLY A 58 6.85 -15.55 2.90
C GLY A 58 8.35 -15.86 2.98
N LEU A 59 9.17 -14.81 3.08
CA LEU A 59 10.60 -14.88 3.36
C LEU A 59 10.87 -14.35 4.78
N ASP A 60 11.87 -14.94 5.47
CA ASP A 60 12.36 -14.39 6.74
C ASP A 60 13.34 -13.25 6.48
N ILE A 61 12.80 -12.05 6.30
CA ILE A 61 13.56 -10.83 6.01
C ILE A 61 13.20 -9.78 7.05
N VAL A 62 14.22 -9.05 7.52
CA VAL A 62 14.09 -7.96 8.48
C VAL A 62 14.70 -6.67 7.92
N PRO A 63 14.35 -5.49 8.45
CA PRO A 63 14.99 -4.23 8.06
C PRO A 63 16.51 -4.27 8.25
N LEU A 64 17.25 -3.64 7.33
CA LEU A 64 18.72 -3.57 7.31
C LEU A 64 19.25 -2.66 8.46
N LYS A 65 19.18 -3.15 9.70
CA LYS A 65 19.66 -2.44 10.88
C LYS A 65 20.81 -3.14 11.58
N SER A 66 21.23 -4.33 11.13
CA SER A 66 22.27 -5.15 11.77
C SER A 66 22.98 -6.04 10.76
N VAL A 67 24.14 -6.56 11.15
CA VAL A 67 24.89 -7.54 10.32
C VAL A 67 24.06 -8.80 10.07
N SER A 68 23.31 -9.27 11.05
CA SER A 68 22.41 -10.43 10.90
C SER A 68 21.34 -10.20 9.83
N ALA A 69 20.88 -8.95 9.65
CA ALA A 69 19.93 -8.62 8.58
C ALA A 69 20.54 -8.81 7.18
N VAL A 70 21.84 -8.56 7.02
CA VAL A 70 22.54 -8.81 5.75
C VAL A 70 22.54 -10.30 5.41
N PHE A 71 22.83 -11.17 6.39
CA PHE A 71 22.75 -12.62 6.21
C PHE A 71 21.33 -13.10 5.86
N LYS A 72 20.30 -12.50 6.51
CA LYS A 72 18.91 -12.81 6.17
C LYS A 72 18.55 -12.40 4.74
N ILE A 73 19.05 -11.25 4.25
CA ILE A 73 18.87 -10.83 2.87
C ILE A 73 19.58 -11.78 1.90
N LEU A 74 20.81 -12.20 2.20
CA LEU A 74 21.54 -13.16 1.36
C LEU A 74 20.78 -14.49 1.29
N LYS A 75 20.37 -15.05 2.43
CA LYS A 75 19.54 -16.26 2.51
C LYS A 75 18.22 -16.10 1.76
N GLY A 76 17.57 -14.95 1.93
CA GLY A 76 16.34 -14.58 1.22
C GLY A 76 16.55 -14.51 -0.30
N THR A 77 17.72 -13.99 -0.76
CA THR A 77 18.08 -13.93 -2.17
C THR A 77 18.25 -15.33 -2.76
N LEU A 78 19.00 -16.22 -2.08
CA LEU A 78 19.19 -17.61 -2.52
C LEU A 78 17.85 -18.36 -2.58
N ARG A 79 16.98 -18.15 -1.59
CA ARG A 79 15.63 -18.73 -1.60
C ARG A 79 14.79 -18.15 -2.74
N SER A 80 14.86 -16.85 -3.00
CA SER A 80 14.18 -16.21 -4.13
C SER A 80 14.65 -16.72 -5.49
N ILE A 81 15.94 -16.99 -5.66
CA ILE A 81 16.49 -17.61 -6.88
C ILE A 81 15.82 -18.98 -7.13
N ARG A 82 15.71 -19.82 -6.09
CA ARG A 82 15.06 -21.13 -6.21
C ARG A 82 13.58 -20.99 -6.54
N ILE A 83 12.88 -20.04 -5.89
CA ILE A 83 11.45 -19.76 -6.14
C ILE A 83 11.25 -19.29 -7.57
N LEU A 84 11.97 -18.26 -8.03
CA LEU A 84 11.80 -17.70 -9.37
C LEU A 84 12.07 -18.73 -10.47
N ARG A 85 13.06 -19.60 -10.28
CA ARG A 85 13.35 -20.72 -11.21
C ARG A 85 12.23 -21.77 -11.22
N ARG A 86 11.81 -22.25 -10.04
CA ARG A 86 10.76 -23.26 -9.90
C ARG A 86 9.43 -22.77 -10.48
N GLU A 87 9.08 -21.53 -10.20
CA GLU A 87 7.85 -20.90 -10.67
C GLU A 87 7.94 -20.46 -12.14
N LYS A 88 9.10 -20.57 -12.77
CA LYS A 88 9.34 -20.11 -14.16
C LYS A 88 8.92 -18.64 -14.35
N ALA A 89 9.26 -17.79 -13.38
CA ALA A 89 8.90 -16.38 -13.41
C ALA A 89 9.45 -15.69 -14.66
N THR A 90 8.61 -14.92 -15.35
CA THR A 90 8.98 -14.20 -16.58
C THR A 90 9.28 -12.73 -16.32
N LYS A 91 8.67 -12.14 -15.28
CA LYS A 91 8.87 -10.77 -14.86
C LYS A 91 8.78 -10.64 -13.34
N VAL A 92 9.42 -9.62 -12.79
CA VAL A 92 9.31 -9.24 -11.37
C VAL A 92 8.91 -7.79 -11.26
N ILE A 93 7.99 -7.44 -10.36
CA ILE A 93 7.64 -6.06 -10.03
C ILE A 93 7.89 -5.84 -8.53
N GLY A 94 8.76 -4.90 -8.20
CA GLY A 94 9.06 -4.51 -6.83
C GLY A 94 8.31 -3.24 -6.44
N PHE A 95 7.67 -3.27 -5.27
CA PHE A 95 6.90 -2.14 -4.72
C PHE A 95 7.68 -1.37 -3.65
N GLY A 96 9.00 -1.44 -3.69
CA GLY A 96 9.87 -0.72 -2.75
C GLY A 96 10.07 -1.46 -1.43
N ASN A 97 10.60 -0.74 -0.47
CA ASN A 97 11.12 -1.13 0.84
C ASN A 97 12.15 -2.30 0.82
N TYR A 98 12.66 -2.68 2.00
CA TYR A 98 13.70 -3.72 2.14
C TYR A 98 13.23 -5.11 1.74
N ILE A 99 11.93 -5.34 1.71
CA ILE A 99 11.30 -6.64 1.40
C ILE A 99 11.54 -7.04 -0.06
N SER A 100 11.54 -6.07 -0.97
CA SER A 100 11.77 -6.32 -2.40
C SER A 100 13.23 -6.61 -2.74
N ILE A 101 14.18 -6.23 -1.89
CA ILE A 101 15.63 -6.35 -2.17
C ILE A 101 16.05 -7.76 -2.60
N PRO A 102 15.78 -8.84 -1.82
CA PRO A 102 16.25 -10.18 -2.18
C PRO A 102 15.61 -10.71 -3.45
N VAL A 103 14.34 -10.36 -3.71
CA VAL A 103 13.65 -10.83 -4.93
C VAL A 103 14.18 -10.11 -6.17
N ILE A 104 14.47 -8.81 -6.08
CA ILE A 104 15.07 -8.04 -7.18
C ILE A 104 16.52 -8.49 -7.43
N LEU A 105 17.30 -8.76 -6.39
CA LEU A 105 18.65 -9.33 -6.55
C LEU A 105 18.61 -10.69 -7.25
N ALA A 106 17.65 -11.55 -6.87
CA ALA A 106 17.45 -12.85 -7.52
C ALA A 106 17.03 -12.68 -8.99
N ALA A 107 16.12 -11.77 -9.30
CA ALA A 107 15.71 -11.46 -10.67
C ALA A 107 16.90 -10.96 -11.51
N LYS A 108 17.72 -10.06 -10.96
CA LYS A 108 18.94 -9.57 -11.60
C LYS A 108 19.92 -10.69 -11.88
N PHE A 109 20.18 -11.58 -10.91
CA PHE A 109 21.06 -12.74 -11.06
C PHE A 109 20.57 -13.69 -12.15
N LEU A 110 19.27 -13.94 -12.22
CA LEU A 110 18.63 -14.81 -13.21
C LEU A 110 18.38 -14.13 -14.57
N ARG A 111 18.76 -12.86 -14.72
CA ARG A 111 18.47 -12.03 -15.91
C ARG A 111 16.98 -11.96 -16.24
N ILE A 112 16.11 -12.11 -15.24
CA ILE A 112 14.67 -11.88 -15.36
C ILE A 112 14.42 -10.37 -15.35
N PRO A 113 13.71 -9.81 -16.35
CA PRO A 113 13.38 -8.38 -16.37
C PRO A 113 12.58 -8.00 -15.13
N TYR A 114 12.98 -6.91 -14.47
CA TYR A 114 12.29 -6.39 -13.32
C TYR A 114 11.87 -4.93 -13.51
N TYR A 115 10.79 -4.58 -12.87
CA TYR A 115 10.14 -3.29 -12.85
C TYR A 115 10.01 -2.81 -11.42
N LEU A 116 9.91 -1.50 -11.22
CA LEU A 116 9.73 -0.90 -9.91
C LEU A 116 8.49 0.00 -9.91
N GLN A 117 7.80 0.04 -8.80
CA GLN A 117 6.73 1.00 -8.54
C GLN A 117 7.10 1.81 -7.29
N GLU A 118 6.99 3.14 -7.37
CA GLU A 118 7.27 4.08 -6.28
C GLU A 118 6.00 4.84 -5.91
N GLN A 119 5.55 4.65 -4.66
CA GLN A 119 4.34 5.25 -4.12
C GLN A 119 4.57 6.63 -3.52
N ASN A 120 5.81 6.99 -3.24
CA ASN A 120 6.16 8.21 -2.52
C ASN A 120 6.67 9.29 -3.49
N SER A 121 6.53 10.55 -3.09
CA SER A 121 7.11 11.70 -3.80
C SER A 121 8.64 11.74 -3.71
N ILE A 122 9.21 11.11 -2.68
CA ILE A 122 10.65 10.90 -2.53
C ILE A 122 10.92 9.40 -2.67
N MET A 123 11.78 9.06 -3.63
CA MET A 123 12.10 7.66 -3.92
C MET A 123 12.75 6.96 -2.72
N GLY A 124 12.18 5.82 -2.33
CA GLY A 124 12.71 4.98 -1.27
C GLY A 124 14.08 4.37 -1.60
N LEU A 125 14.88 4.07 -0.56
CA LEU A 125 16.26 3.57 -0.69
C LEU A 125 16.38 2.31 -1.56
N ALA A 126 15.44 1.36 -1.43
CA ALA A 126 15.45 0.16 -2.25
C ALA A 126 15.29 0.51 -3.74
N ASN A 127 14.31 1.32 -4.09
CA ASN A 127 14.09 1.75 -5.47
C ASN A 127 15.27 2.57 -6.00
N LYS A 128 15.87 3.48 -5.18
CA LYS A 128 17.09 4.21 -5.51
C LYS A 128 18.26 3.30 -5.87
N LYS A 129 18.39 2.16 -5.21
CA LYS A 129 19.49 1.21 -5.46
C LYS A 129 19.30 0.44 -6.77
N PHE A 130 18.05 0.17 -7.16
CA PHE A 130 17.77 -0.77 -8.25
C PHE A 130 17.24 -0.14 -9.55
N TYR A 131 16.81 1.13 -9.56
CA TYR A 131 16.22 1.74 -10.76
C TYR A 131 17.12 1.71 -12.00
N LYS A 132 18.45 1.83 -11.82
CA LYS A 132 19.40 1.83 -12.93
C LYS A 132 19.34 0.55 -13.76
N GLY A 133 19.14 -0.60 -13.13
CA GLY A 133 19.04 -1.91 -13.79
C GLY A 133 17.62 -2.33 -14.13
N SER A 134 16.59 -1.60 -13.70
CA SER A 134 15.20 -1.92 -14.02
C SER A 134 14.88 -1.64 -15.49
N LYS A 135 13.85 -2.31 -16.02
CA LYS A 135 13.30 -2.02 -17.35
C LYS A 135 12.53 -0.72 -17.36
N LYS A 136 11.62 -0.52 -16.39
CA LYS A 136 10.87 0.72 -16.16
C LYS A 136 10.62 0.92 -14.67
N VAL A 137 10.37 2.18 -14.30
CA VAL A 137 9.95 2.59 -12.95
C VAL A 137 8.67 3.39 -13.08
N PHE A 138 7.62 2.94 -12.42
CA PHE A 138 6.33 3.60 -12.40
C PHE A 138 6.22 4.48 -11.16
N LEU A 139 5.94 5.76 -11.35
CA LEU A 139 5.90 6.76 -10.29
C LEU A 139 4.47 7.19 -9.98
N ALA A 140 4.14 7.26 -8.69
CA ALA A 140 2.90 7.87 -8.24
C ALA A 140 2.92 9.40 -8.41
N PHE A 141 4.07 10.04 -8.24
CA PHE A 141 4.21 11.50 -8.24
C PHE A 141 5.25 11.98 -9.26
N ARG A 142 4.90 13.00 -10.02
CA ARG A 142 5.81 13.65 -11.00
C ARG A 142 7.05 14.25 -10.33
N ASN A 143 6.90 14.81 -9.14
CA ASN A 143 8.01 15.46 -8.42
C ASN A 143 9.18 14.52 -8.11
N THR A 144 8.95 13.21 -8.06
CA THR A 144 10.02 12.22 -7.89
C THR A 144 11.07 12.32 -9.00
N LEU A 145 10.69 12.75 -10.21
CA LEU A 145 11.60 12.93 -11.34
C LEU A 145 12.69 13.98 -11.09
N ASN A 146 12.45 14.94 -10.19
CA ASN A 146 13.42 16.01 -9.90
C ASN A 146 14.74 15.47 -9.31
N SER A 147 14.66 14.31 -8.63
CA SER A 147 15.82 13.64 -8.05
C SER A 147 16.52 12.66 -8.99
N ILE A 148 16.03 12.49 -10.24
CA ILE A 148 16.52 11.49 -11.18
C ILE A 148 17.46 12.13 -12.20
N PRO A 149 18.72 11.62 -12.33
CA PRO A 149 19.65 12.08 -13.35
C PRO A 149 19.07 11.92 -14.76
N GLY A 150 19.26 12.93 -15.62
CA GLY A 150 18.67 13.04 -16.95
C GLY A 150 18.79 11.77 -17.80
N LYS A 151 19.97 11.14 -17.81
CA LYS A 151 20.28 9.90 -18.57
C LYS A 151 19.42 8.68 -18.22
N TYR A 152 18.68 8.71 -17.10
CA TYR A 152 17.81 7.61 -16.69
C TYR A 152 16.33 7.96 -16.79
N ARG A 153 15.95 9.21 -17.11
CA ARG A 153 14.55 9.67 -17.09
C ARG A 153 13.63 8.89 -18.02
N GLU A 154 14.13 8.42 -19.15
CA GLU A 154 13.36 7.57 -20.08
C GLU A 154 12.82 6.26 -19.47
N LYS A 155 13.43 5.80 -18.37
CA LYS A 155 12.96 4.62 -17.64
C LYS A 155 11.75 4.90 -16.76
N PHE A 156 11.47 6.15 -16.45
CA PHE A 156 10.44 6.55 -15.51
C PHE A 156 9.15 6.96 -16.20
N ILE A 157 8.04 6.45 -15.73
CA ILE A 157 6.70 6.72 -16.23
C ILE A 157 5.85 7.18 -15.06
N VAL A 158 5.24 8.36 -15.15
CA VAL A 158 4.31 8.86 -14.15
C VAL A 158 2.93 8.27 -14.46
N THR A 159 2.48 7.35 -13.60
CA THR A 159 1.22 6.62 -13.77
C THR A 159 0.18 6.96 -12.71
N GLY A 160 0.55 7.70 -11.67
CA GLY A 160 -0.23 7.73 -10.45
C GLY A 160 -0.02 6.47 -9.60
N ASN A 161 -0.64 6.45 -8.42
CA ASN A 161 -0.64 5.26 -7.57
C ASN A 161 -1.72 4.29 -8.05
N PRO A 162 -1.43 3.00 -8.25
CA PRO A 162 -2.45 2.03 -8.60
C PRO A 162 -3.54 1.95 -7.54
N LEU A 163 -4.78 2.16 -7.94
CA LEU A 163 -5.95 2.09 -7.08
C LEU A 163 -6.75 0.82 -7.36
N ARG A 164 -7.42 0.32 -6.34
CA ARG A 164 -8.37 -0.78 -6.49
C ARG A 164 -9.56 -0.33 -7.35
N GLU A 165 -10.11 -1.24 -8.11
CA GLU A 165 -11.16 -0.95 -9.12
C GLU A 165 -12.41 -0.32 -8.51
N GLU A 166 -12.73 -0.69 -7.28
CA GLU A 166 -13.85 -0.16 -6.53
C GLU A 166 -13.81 1.37 -6.30
N PHE A 167 -12.63 2.00 -6.42
CA PHE A 167 -12.50 3.46 -6.32
C PHE A 167 -12.83 4.21 -7.62
N TYR A 168 -12.85 3.51 -8.77
CA TYR A 168 -13.10 4.16 -10.06
C TYR A 168 -14.60 4.30 -10.42
N HIS A 169 -15.47 3.52 -9.76
CA HIS A 169 -16.89 3.42 -10.13
C HIS A 169 -17.83 3.92 -9.03
N LYS A 170 -17.36 4.81 -8.15
CA LYS A 170 -18.16 5.38 -7.08
C LYS A 170 -18.84 6.67 -7.54
N GLU A 171 -20.16 6.71 -7.48
CA GLU A 171 -20.94 7.92 -7.67
C GLU A 171 -21.13 8.65 -6.35
N LYS A 172 -20.65 9.89 -6.28
CA LYS A 172 -20.68 10.70 -5.04
C LYS A 172 -22.05 10.75 -4.39
N ALA A 173 -23.09 11.00 -5.18
CA ALA A 173 -24.47 11.10 -4.67
C ALA A 173 -24.93 9.80 -4.00
N LYS A 174 -24.75 8.66 -4.66
CA LYS A 174 -25.12 7.35 -4.12
C LYS A 174 -24.34 6.97 -2.84
N GLU A 175 -23.07 7.33 -2.79
CA GLU A 175 -22.26 7.05 -1.58
C GLU A 175 -22.67 7.97 -0.41
N ARG A 176 -23.04 9.23 -0.69
CA ARG A 176 -23.57 10.14 0.35
C ARG A 176 -24.90 9.64 0.90
N GLU A 177 -25.83 9.24 0.02
CA GLU A 177 -27.11 8.65 0.41
C GLU A 177 -26.94 7.43 1.33
N LYS A 178 -26.02 6.50 0.99
CA LYS A 178 -25.72 5.34 1.82
C LYS A 178 -25.21 5.68 3.22
N LEU A 179 -24.55 6.82 3.37
CA LEU A 179 -24.00 7.30 4.62
C LEU A 179 -24.93 8.27 5.37
N GLY A 180 -26.12 8.53 4.81
CA GLY A 180 -27.08 9.49 5.38
C GLY A 180 -26.54 10.93 5.40
N ILE A 181 -25.76 11.30 4.39
CA ILE A 181 -25.15 12.63 4.28
C ILE A 181 -25.95 13.47 3.31
N THR A 182 -26.48 14.61 3.76
CA THR A 182 -27.27 15.52 2.93
C THR A 182 -26.40 16.35 1.97
N GLU A 183 -27.01 16.99 0.96
CA GLU A 183 -26.25 17.78 -0.02
C GLU A 183 -25.58 19.00 0.62
N GLU A 184 -26.19 19.59 1.65
CA GLU A 184 -25.70 20.75 2.36
C GLU A 184 -24.53 20.44 3.31
N GLU A 185 -24.41 19.19 3.77
CA GLU A 185 -23.32 18.80 4.67
C GLU A 185 -21.97 18.78 3.94
N LYS A 186 -20.98 19.38 4.56
CA LYS A 186 -19.56 19.21 4.17
C LYS A 186 -19.00 17.96 4.84
N VAL A 187 -18.20 17.20 4.09
CA VAL A 187 -17.54 16.01 4.63
C VAL A 187 -16.08 16.28 4.81
N LEU A 188 -15.60 16.09 6.03
CA LEU A 188 -14.16 16.07 6.35
C LEU A 188 -13.76 14.64 6.68
N PHE A 189 -12.83 14.08 5.89
CA PHE A 189 -12.29 12.73 6.09
C PHE A 189 -10.82 12.83 6.49
N ILE A 190 -10.50 12.40 7.71
CA ILE A 190 -9.14 12.45 8.28
C ILE A 190 -8.66 11.04 8.54
N ILE A 191 -7.50 10.68 7.99
CA ILE A 191 -6.85 9.38 8.25
C ILE A 191 -5.33 9.54 8.38
N GLY A 192 -4.75 8.87 9.37
CA GLY A 192 -3.31 8.79 9.60
C GLY A 192 -2.67 7.47 9.15
N GLY A 193 -3.40 6.66 8.36
CA GLY A 193 -3.02 5.29 8.01
C GLY A 193 -3.43 4.26 9.07
N SER A 194 -3.11 2.97 8.85
CA SER A 194 -3.61 1.85 9.68
C SER A 194 -3.09 1.87 11.13
N LEU A 195 -1.90 2.39 11.37
CA LEU A 195 -1.31 2.54 12.71
C LEU A 195 -1.64 3.88 13.37
N GLY A 196 -2.10 4.85 12.56
CA GLY A 196 -2.37 6.22 12.99
C GLY A 196 -1.18 7.16 12.78
N ALA A 197 -1.46 8.45 12.89
CA ALA A 197 -0.47 9.53 12.85
C ALA A 197 -0.70 10.47 14.04
N LYS A 198 0.15 10.37 15.05
CA LYS A 198 0.02 11.11 16.31
C LYS A 198 -0.14 12.61 16.08
N ASN A 199 0.68 13.22 15.23
CA ASN A 199 0.61 14.65 14.92
C ASN A 199 -0.72 15.07 14.29
N ILE A 200 -1.32 14.21 13.45
CA ILE A 200 -2.65 14.46 12.87
C ILE A 200 -3.71 14.41 13.95
N ASN A 201 -3.69 13.36 14.78
CA ASN A 201 -4.65 13.20 15.87
C ASN A 201 -4.57 14.36 16.87
N GLU A 202 -3.37 14.77 17.25
CA GLU A 202 -3.17 15.94 18.13
C GLU A 202 -3.70 17.26 17.50
N ALA A 203 -3.50 17.44 16.19
CA ALA A 203 -4.00 18.62 15.50
C ALA A 203 -5.54 18.66 15.46
N VAL A 204 -6.19 17.50 15.29
CA VAL A 204 -7.65 17.38 15.34
C VAL A 204 -8.16 17.66 16.75
N LEU A 205 -7.56 17.02 17.77
CA LEU A 205 -7.93 17.23 19.18
C LEU A 205 -7.81 18.70 19.59
N LYS A 206 -6.76 19.40 19.17
CA LYS A 206 -6.60 20.86 19.43
C LYS A 206 -7.70 21.73 18.81
N LYS A 207 -8.44 21.22 17.85
CA LYS A 207 -9.51 21.94 17.15
C LYS A 207 -10.88 21.31 17.37
N TRP A 208 -10.96 20.35 18.30
CA TRP A 208 -12.15 19.53 18.51
C TRP A 208 -13.40 20.37 18.73
N ASP A 209 -13.37 21.30 19.69
CA ASP A 209 -14.51 22.17 20.01
C ASP A 209 -14.97 22.98 18.79
N LYS A 210 -14.03 23.57 18.04
CA LYS A 210 -14.34 24.30 16.81
C LYS A 210 -14.95 23.42 15.72
N ILE A 211 -14.55 22.14 15.64
CA ILE A 211 -15.11 21.17 14.70
C ILE A 211 -16.55 20.86 15.10
N GLN A 212 -16.83 20.71 16.40
CA GLN A 212 -18.18 20.43 16.92
C GLN A 212 -19.16 21.62 16.70
N GLU A 213 -18.66 22.84 16.72
CA GLU A 213 -19.45 24.04 16.43
C GLU A 213 -19.91 24.14 14.97
N MET A 214 -19.32 23.38 14.05
CA MET A 214 -19.63 23.44 12.61
C MET A 214 -20.89 22.62 12.28
N LYS A 215 -22.06 23.26 12.29
CA LYS A 215 -23.38 22.62 12.14
C LYS A 215 -23.54 21.75 10.89
N ASN A 216 -22.88 22.10 9.78
CA ASN A 216 -23.01 21.37 8.50
C ASN A 216 -21.77 20.57 8.17
N LEU A 217 -21.02 20.10 9.18
CA LEU A 217 -19.81 19.29 8.98
C LEU A 217 -20.05 17.87 9.49
N ARG A 218 -19.86 16.90 8.61
CA ARG A 218 -19.76 15.48 8.94
C ARG A 218 -18.29 15.09 8.96
N LEU A 219 -17.77 14.76 10.13
CA LEU A 219 -16.40 14.29 10.28
C LEU A 219 -16.32 12.75 10.26
N PHE A 220 -15.43 12.20 9.45
CA PHE A 220 -14.99 10.81 9.54
C PHE A 220 -13.50 10.81 9.90
N TRP A 221 -13.17 10.26 11.06
CA TRP A 221 -11.81 10.29 11.56
C TRP A 221 -11.27 8.89 11.90
N GLY A 222 -10.29 8.41 11.10
CA GLY A 222 -9.53 7.19 11.34
C GLY A 222 -8.26 7.51 12.13
N THR A 223 -8.27 7.23 13.42
CA THR A 223 -7.20 7.59 14.35
C THR A 223 -5.97 6.69 14.27
N GLY A 224 -6.15 5.48 13.71
CA GLY A 224 -5.18 4.38 13.74
C GLY A 224 -5.41 3.46 14.93
N LYS A 225 -5.15 2.16 14.71
CA LYS A 225 -5.44 1.12 15.73
C LYS A 225 -4.68 1.35 17.03
N ASP A 226 -3.43 1.79 16.94
CA ASP A 226 -2.56 1.95 18.10
C ASP A 226 -2.86 3.22 18.92
N LEU A 227 -3.58 4.19 18.33
CA LEU A 227 -3.85 5.49 18.95
C LEU A 227 -5.33 5.72 19.27
N PHE A 228 -6.19 4.77 18.94
CA PHE A 228 -7.65 4.91 19.08
C PHE A 228 -8.06 5.18 20.53
N GLU A 229 -7.65 4.32 21.47
CA GLU A 229 -7.99 4.43 22.87
C GLU A 229 -7.51 5.76 23.50
N GLU A 230 -6.31 6.22 23.12
CA GLU A 230 -5.78 7.51 23.57
C GLU A 230 -6.64 8.68 23.05
N VAL A 231 -7.12 8.59 21.81
CA VAL A 231 -7.92 9.66 21.21
C VAL A 231 -9.31 9.72 21.82
N ILE A 232 -10.02 8.59 21.90
CA ILE A 232 -11.39 8.57 22.43
C ILE A 232 -11.47 8.95 23.90
N SER A 233 -10.42 8.68 24.70
CA SER A 233 -10.36 9.12 26.09
C SER A 233 -10.32 10.67 26.26
N LYS A 234 -10.01 11.40 25.21
CA LYS A 234 -9.94 12.89 25.18
C LYS A 234 -11.17 13.55 24.55
N ILE A 235 -12.15 12.74 24.11
CA ILE A 235 -13.37 13.21 23.47
C ILE A 235 -14.55 12.89 24.39
N THR A 236 -15.29 13.92 24.79
CA THR A 236 -16.47 13.79 25.66
C THR A 236 -17.79 13.77 24.91
N ASP A 237 -17.82 14.43 23.74
CA ASP A 237 -18.97 14.48 22.85
C ASP A 237 -18.52 14.26 21.41
N TYR A 238 -19.19 13.37 20.70
CA TYR A 238 -18.89 13.03 19.31
C TYR A 238 -19.68 13.85 18.31
N GLY A 239 -20.81 14.46 18.71
CA GLY A 239 -21.71 15.20 17.81
C GLY A 239 -22.01 14.39 16.53
N SER A 240 -21.73 15.00 15.37
CA SER A 240 -21.89 14.35 14.07
C SER A 240 -20.62 13.61 13.58
N ALA A 241 -19.61 13.45 14.42
CA ALA A 241 -18.35 12.79 14.05
C ALA A 241 -18.42 11.28 14.17
N VAL A 242 -17.86 10.59 13.19
CA VAL A 242 -17.63 9.14 13.21
C VAL A 242 -16.12 8.92 13.44
N VAL A 243 -15.76 8.47 14.63
CA VAL A 243 -14.38 8.24 15.04
C VAL A 243 -14.14 6.74 15.14
N LEU A 244 -13.21 6.21 14.36
CA LEU A 244 -12.90 4.78 14.29
C LEU A 244 -11.38 4.54 14.33
N PRO A 245 -10.94 3.37 14.82
CA PRO A 245 -9.54 3.00 14.76
C PRO A 245 -9.06 2.86 13.30
N TYR A 246 -9.91 2.36 12.42
CA TYR A 246 -9.62 2.16 11.00
C TYR A 246 -10.91 2.01 10.21
N PHE A 247 -10.98 2.60 9.00
CA PHE A 247 -12.11 2.42 8.10
C PHE A 247 -11.84 1.25 7.15
N ASP A 248 -12.59 0.17 7.30
CA ASP A 248 -12.61 -0.96 6.38
C ASP A 248 -14.00 -1.15 5.73
N ASN A 249 -14.12 -2.14 4.85
CA ASN A 249 -15.40 -2.40 4.20
C ASN A 249 -16.47 -2.98 5.16
N ALA A 250 -16.08 -3.55 6.31
CA ALA A 250 -17.01 -4.09 7.30
C ALA A 250 -17.65 -2.98 8.12
N ASP A 251 -16.91 -1.90 8.41
CA ASP A 251 -17.41 -0.76 9.21
C ASP A 251 -18.53 0.03 8.52
N ARG A 252 -18.65 -0.09 7.19
CA ARG A 252 -19.81 0.46 6.44
C ARG A 252 -21.15 -0.15 6.84
N LYS A 253 -21.15 -1.35 7.45
CA LYS A 253 -22.34 -2.01 7.96
C LYS A 253 -22.62 -1.67 9.42
N SER A 254 -21.60 -1.36 10.20
CA SER A 254 -21.70 -1.10 11.64
C SER A 254 -22.05 0.34 12.01
N THR A 255 -21.80 1.32 11.11
CA THR A 255 -22.25 2.71 11.31
C THR A 255 -23.77 2.89 11.33
N ARG A 256 -24.56 1.82 11.08
CA ARG A 256 -26.03 1.78 11.27
C ARG A 256 -26.46 1.36 12.67
N LEU A 257 -25.55 1.02 13.58
CA LEU A 257 -25.88 0.42 14.87
C LEU A 257 -25.73 1.37 16.08
N ASN A 258 -25.34 2.63 15.88
CA ASN A 258 -25.22 3.63 16.95
C ASN A 258 -26.11 4.87 16.69
N SER A 259 -27.31 4.63 16.20
CA SER A 259 -28.41 5.62 16.18
C SER A 259 -29.57 5.12 17.04
#